data_bebdf74f7442744d57e1a50e27a5e90c
#
_entry.id   bebdf74f7442744d57e1a50e27a5e90c
#
_cell.length_a   1.000
_cell.length_b   1.000
_cell.length_c   1.000
_cell.angle_alpha   90.00
_cell.angle_beta   90.00
_cell.angle_gamma   90.00
#
_symmetry.space_group_name_H-M   'P 1'
#
loop_
_entity.id
_entity.type
_entity.pdbx_description
1 polymer ?
#
loop_
_entity_poly.entity_id
_entity_poly.type
_entity_poly.pdbx_seq_one_letter_code
_entity_poly.pdbx_strand_id
1 'polypeptide(L)'
;WANVENSVVLTEKGHICIGIQEWNGVVAAEFLQKVGYLEELTTLDMIKLFSCFTNIRVSDDVKTGYKQHKFTGNTLEYHIDELQTIYNKYNDLEVKHELNTGLEYEIHYDLLPYMEDWVTADDEQQCSRVLRLLEKDKTIFVGEFVKALLKIQTIGLELEKVAEDINHIELLKRLREIPDAILKYVVTTQSLYI
;
A
#
# COMPACT_ATOMS: atom_id res chain seq x y z
N TRP A 1 12.19 -15.05 16.59
CA TRP A 1 11.93 -16.26 17.37
C TRP A 1 12.11 -15.99 18.85
N ALA A 2 11.20 -16.43 19.70
CA ALA A 2 11.30 -16.38 21.14
C ALA A 2 11.24 -17.80 21.72
N ASN A 3 11.94 -18.04 22.82
CA ASN A 3 11.90 -19.31 23.53
C ASN A 3 10.86 -19.24 24.66
N VAL A 4 9.88 -20.13 24.64
CA VAL A 4 8.89 -20.31 25.70
C VAL A 4 8.91 -21.79 26.07
N GLU A 5 9.27 -22.12 27.31
CA GLU A 5 9.25 -23.48 27.86
C GLU A 5 9.84 -24.56 26.93
N ASN A 6 11.04 -24.32 26.36
CA ASN A 6 11.73 -25.19 25.39
C ASN A 6 11.02 -25.30 24.00
N SER A 7 9.99 -24.52 23.70
CA SER A 7 9.44 -24.38 22.37
C SER A 7 9.91 -23.09 21.71
N VAL A 8 10.12 -23.11 20.39
CA VAL A 8 10.43 -21.92 19.59
C VAL A 8 9.14 -21.41 18.99
N VAL A 9 8.74 -20.20 19.36
CA VAL A 9 7.54 -19.55 18.83
C VAL A 9 7.92 -18.31 18.02
N LEU A 10 7.05 -17.92 17.07
CA LEU A 10 7.18 -16.66 16.35
C LEU A 10 6.99 -15.50 17.31
N THR A 11 7.80 -14.47 17.14
CA THR A 11 7.52 -13.16 17.73
C THR A 11 6.42 -12.48 16.92
N GLU A 12 5.80 -11.44 17.46
CA GLU A 12 4.86 -10.59 16.74
C GLU A 12 5.43 -10.11 15.38
N LYS A 13 6.67 -9.64 15.39
CA LYS A 13 7.40 -9.27 14.16
C LYS A 13 7.50 -10.44 13.16
N GLY A 14 7.68 -11.65 13.67
CA GLY A 14 7.71 -12.88 12.86
C GLY A 14 6.34 -13.16 12.21
N HIS A 15 5.24 -12.98 12.94
CA HIS A 15 3.88 -13.14 12.41
C HIS A 15 3.60 -12.14 11.29
N ILE A 16 3.94 -10.87 11.48
CA ILE A 16 3.81 -9.84 10.43
C ILE A 16 4.64 -10.24 9.20
N CYS A 17 5.89 -10.64 9.41
CA CYS A 17 6.82 -10.95 8.33
C CYS A 17 6.34 -12.09 7.43
N ILE A 18 5.71 -13.13 7.97
CA ILE A 18 5.19 -14.27 7.20
C ILE A 18 3.78 -14.02 6.64
N GLY A 19 3.02 -13.10 7.23
CA GLY A 19 1.64 -12.77 6.82
C GLY A 19 1.58 -11.86 5.59
N ILE A 20 2.67 -11.16 5.26
CA ILE A 20 2.72 -10.18 4.18
C ILE A 20 3.51 -10.76 2.99
N GLN A 21 2.89 -10.79 1.80
CA GLN A 21 3.48 -11.29 0.55
C GLN A 21 3.49 -10.24 -0.57
N GLU A 22 2.47 -9.38 -0.63
CA GLU A 22 2.36 -8.32 -1.64
C GLU A 22 3.37 -7.17 -1.44
N TRP A 23 4.05 -7.21 -0.34
CA TRP A 23 5.05 -6.26 0.12
C TRP A 23 6.18 -7.02 0.83
N ASN A 24 7.38 -6.47 0.91
CA ASN A 24 8.47 -7.10 1.64
C ASN A 24 8.11 -7.28 3.13
N GLY A 25 7.90 -8.53 3.57
CA GLY A 25 7.45 -8.84 4.93
C GLY A 25 8.39 -8.34 6.04
N VAL A 26 9.72 -8.30 5.78
CA VAL A 26 10.70 -7.79 6.77
C VAL A 26 10.57 -6.28 6.92
N VAL A 27 10.46 -5.57 5.80
CA VAL A 27 10.21 -4.12 5.77
C VAL A 27 8.87 -3.80 6.41
N ALA A 28 7.81 -4.55 6.03
CA ALA A 28 6.47 -4.39 6.58
C ALA A 28 6.47 -4.53 8.10
N ALA A 29 7.13 -5.55 8.63
CA ALA A 29 7.21 -5.80 10.06
C ALA A 29 7.94 -4.68 10.82
N GLU A 30 9.04 -4.17 10.27
CA GLU A 30 9.76 -3.05 10.87
C GLU A 30 8.95 -1.75 10.78
N PHE A 31 8.35 -1.49 9.61
CA PHE A 31 7.55 -0.29 9.37
C PHE A 31 6.33 -0.23 10.30
N LEU A 32 5.50 -1.28 10.33
CA LEU A 32 4.30 -1.31 11.15
C LEU A 32 4.58 -1.06 12.63
N GLN A 33 5.62 -1.71 13.17
CA GLN A 33 6.02 -1.48 14.57
C GLN A 33 6.52 -0.05 14.80
N LYS A 34 7.24 0.52 13.83
CA LYS A 34 7.80 1.88 13.96
C LYS A 34 6.73 2.96 13.94
N VAL A 35 5.70 2.79 13.12
CA VAL A 35 4.61 3.77 12.94
C VAL A 35 3.35 3.45 13.74
N GLY A 36 3.44 2.61 14.77
CA GLY A 36 2.31 2.30 15.66
C GLY A 36 1.14 1.63 14.95
N TYR A 37 1.41 0.69 14.05
CA TYR A 37 0.37 -0.10 13.34
C TYR A 37 -0.64 0.76 12.57
N LEU A 38 -0.21 1.88 12.02
CA LEU A 38 -1.04 2.80 11.24
C LEU A 38 -2.24 3.38 12.03
N GLU A 39 -2.16 3.42 13.37
CA GLU A 39 -3.28 3.87 14.22
C GLU A 39 -3.71 5.31 13.93
N GLU A 40 -2.78 6.16 13.53
CA GLU A 40 -3.03 7.57 13.22
C GLU A 40 -3.61 7.81 11.82
N LEU A 41 -3.60 6.79 10.94
CA LEU A 41 -4.11 6.92 9.58
C LEU A 41 -5.61 6.63 9.52
N THR A 42 -6.33 7.43 8.74
CA THR A 42 -7.70 7.12 8.31
C THR A 42 -7.70 5.99 7.28
N THR A 43 -8.87 5.41 7.00
CA THR A 43 -9.03 4.43 5.91
C THR A 43 -8.57 5.00 4.56
N LEU A 44 -8.89 6.28 4.27
CA LEU A 44 -8.41 6.98 3.07
C LEU A 44 -6.88 7.09 3.04
N ASP A 45 -6.25 7.46 4.16
CA ASP A 45 -4.79 7.56 4.22
C ASP A 45 -4.11 6.20 4.05
N MET A 46 -4.70 5.11 4.58
CA MET A 46 -4.23 3.76 4.33
C MET A 46 -4.31 3.38 2.86
N ILE A 47 -5.44 3.68 2.19
CA ILE A 47 -5.60 3.45 0.74
C ILE A 47 -4.54 4.24 -0.04
N LYS A 48 -4.31 5.51 0.31
CA LYS A 48 -3.26 6.34 -0.28
C LYS A 48 -1.88 5.74 -0.07
N LEU A 49 -1.56 5.29 1.14
CA LEU A 49 -0.29 4.63 1.46
C LEU A 49 -0.13 3.34 0.64
N PHE A 50 -1.17 2.49 0.59
CA PHE A 50 -1.11 1.22 -0.15
C PHE A 50 -1.02 1.42 -1.66
N SER A 51 -1.53 2.53 -2.20
CA SER A 51 -1.33 2.88 -3.61
C SER A 51 0.15 3.09 -3.96
N CYS A 52 0.99 3.44 -2.97
CA CYS A 52 2.43 3.60 -3.15
C CYS A 52 3.19 2.27 -3.36
N PHE A 53 2.56 1.13 -3.10
CA PHE A 53 3.11 -0.20 -3.38
C PHE A 53 2.67 -0.76 -4.75
N THR A 54 1.89 -0.01 -5.50
CA THR A 54 1.42 -0.43 -6.83
C THR A 54 2.43 -0.01 -7.90
N ASN A 55 3.12 -0.99 -8.50
CA ASN A 55 4.05 -0.72 -9.59
C ASN A 55 3.27 -0.65 -10.92
N ILE A 56 2.74 0.54 -11.25
CA ILE A 56 2.12 0.81 -12.55
C ILE A 56 3.16 1.41 -13.47
N ARG A 57 3.21 0.91 -14.71
CA ARG A 57 4.12 1.46 -15.72
C ARG A 57 3.61 2.81 -16.21
N VAL A 58 4.35 3.83 -15.85
CA VAL A 58 4.14 5.21 -16.29
C VAL A 58 5.41 5.65 -17.00
N SER A 59 5.29 6.41 -18.09
CA SER A 59 6.46 6.93 -18.79
C SER A 59 7.20 7.97 -17.96
N ASP A 60 8.52 8.03 -18.08
CA ASP A 60 9.39 8.87 -17.23
C ASP A 60 9.05 10.36 -17.27
N ASP A 61 8.50 10.85 -18.40
CA ASP A 61 8.09 12.24 -18.60
C ASP A 61 6.87 12.66 -17.80
N VAL A 62 6.01 11.70 -17.41
CA VAL A 62 4.81 11.94 -16.59
C VAL A 62 4.84 11.26 -15.22
N LYS A 63 5.94 10.57 -14.88
CA LYS A 63 6.12 9.91 -13.57
C LYS A 63 6.15 10.94 -12.45
N THR A 64 5.40 10.68 -11.38
CA THR A 64 5.38 11.57 -10.20
C THR A 64 6.52 11.22 -9.25
N GLY A 65 7.42 12.18 -9.01
CA GLY A 65 8.44 12.07 -7.96
C GLY A 65 7.92 12.59 -6.61
N TYR A 66 8.58 12.18 -5.53
CA TYR A 66 8.27 12.63 -4.16
C TYR A 66 8.11 14.16 -4.02
N LYS A 67 9.02 14.93 -4.60
CA LYS A 67 9.02 16.42 -4.52
C LYS A 67 7.86 17.09 -5.25
N GLN A 68 7.19 16.39 -6.16
CA GLN A 68 6.07 16.90 -6.95
C GLN A 68 4.73 16.64 -6.28
N HIS A 69 4.70 15.71 -5.31
CA HIS A 69 3.49 15.38 -4.59
C HIS A 69 3.29 16.35 -3.42
N LYS A 70 2.07 16.91 -3.32
CA LYS A 70 1.66 17.73 -2.17
C LYS A 70 0.82 16.86 -1.25
N PHE A 71 1.33 16.57 -0.07
CA PHE A 71 0.56 15.88 0.95
C PHE A 71 -0.50 16.80 1.57
N THR A 72 -1.68 16.27 1.80
CA THR A 72 -2.79 17.00 2.43
C THR A 72 -2.81 16.86 3.95
N GLY A 73 -1.81 16.21 4.53
CA GLY A 73 -1.70 16.05 5.99
C GLY A 73 -0.32 15.57 6.40
N ASN A 74 0.16 16.03 7.53
CA ASN A 74 1.49 15.69 8.07
C ASN A 74 1.63 14.21 8.42
N THR A 75 0.52 13.53 8.78
CA THR A 75 0.54 12.14 9.24
C THR A 75 0.90 11.16 8.14
N LEU A 76 0.25 11.25 6.97
CA LEU A 76 0.56 10.38 5.83
C LEU A 76 2.00 10.62 5.31
N GLU A 77 2.43 11.90 5.25
CA GLU A 77 3.79 12.27 4.86
C GLU A 77 4.82 11.61 5.79
N TYR A 78 4.61 11.70 7.10
CA TYR A 78 5.47 11.05 8.10
C TYR A 78 5.59 9.54 7.84
N HIS A 79 4.47 8.84 7.57
CA HIS A 79 4.50 7.40 7.30
C HIS A 79 5.28 7.06 6.02
N ILE A 80 5.14 7.86 4.98
CA ILE A 80 5.88 7.66 3.72
C ILE A 80 7.37 7.94 3.92
N ASP A 81 7.75 8.95 4.69
CA ASP A 81 9.15 9.27 5.01
C ASP A 81 9.80 8.16 5.84
N GLU A 82 9.07 7.59 6.80
CA GLU A 82 9.54 6.45 7.57
C GLU A 82 9.73 5.20 6.70
N LEU A 83 8.80 4.93 5.79
CA LEU A 83 8.93 3.85 4.82
C LEU A 83 10.17 4.04 3.92
N GLN A 84 10.39 5.25 3.39
CA GLN A 84 11.57 5.57 2.58
C GLN A 84 12.87 5.37 3.37
N THR A 85 12.85 5.75 4.65
CA THR A 85 14.01 5.55 5.54
C THR A 85 14.34 4.07 5.72
N ILE A 86 13.32 3.23 5.89
CA ILE A 86 13.48 1.79 6.03
C ILE A 86 13.95 1.18 4.69
N TYR A 87 13.37 1.59 3.56
CA TYR A 87 13.81 1.15 2.24
C TYR A 87 15.27 1.47 1.98
N ASN A 88 15.72 2.69 2.26
CA ASN A 88 17.12 3.09 2.12
C ASN A 88 18.03 2.21 2.99
N LYS A 89 17.64 1.95 4.25
CA LYS A 89 18.38 1.09 5.17
C LYS A 89 18.59 -0.32 4.60
N TYR A 90 17.54 -0.95 4.06
CA TYR A 90 17.65 -2.30 3.52
C TYR A 90 18.41 -2.35 2.20
N ASN A 91 18.21 -1.35 1.33
CA ASN A 91 19.00 -1.21 0.12
C ASN A 91 20.50 -1.04 0.43
N ASP A 92 20.86 -0.21 1.41
CA ASP A 92 22.26 -0.01 1.82
C ASP A 92 22.86 -1.29 2.42
N LEU A 93 22.06 -2.11 3.15
CA LEU A 93 22.51 -3.40 3.65
C LEU A 93 22.78 -4.39 2.50
N GLU A 94 21.93 -4.44 1.47
CA GLU A 94 22.16 -5.29 0.29
C GLU A 94 23.44 -4.86 -0.43
N VAL A 95 23.59 -3.58 -0.69
CA VAL A 95 24.82 -3.03 -1.33
C VAL A 95 26.07 -3.37 -0.51
N LYS A 96 26.03 -3.14 0.81
CA LYS A 96 27.15 -3.38 1.71
C LYS A 96 27.57 -4.86 1.75
N HIS A 97 26.62 -5.77 1.65
CA HIS A 97 26.87 -7.21 1.73
C HIS A 97 26.89 -7.91 0.37
N GLU A 98 26.87 -7.14 -0.72
CA GLU A 98 26.85 -7.66 -2.11
C GLU A 98 25.71 -8.67 -2.33
N LEU A 99 24.56 -8.43 -1.70
CA LEU A 99 23.36 -9.28 -1.83
C LEU A 99 22.51 -8.76 -2.99
N ASN A 100 21.88 -9.70 -3.71
CA ASN A 100 20.84 -9.39 -4.67
C ASN A 100 19.61 -10.24 -4.34
N THR A 101 18.68 -9.63 -3.60
CA THR A 101 17.43 -10.32 -3.24
C THR A 101 16.36 -10.21 -4.33
N GLY A 102 16.58 -9.38 -5.34
CA GLY A 102 15.60 -9.07 -6.38
C GLY A 102 14.44 -8.19 -5.89
N LEU A 103 14.56 -7.61 -4.70
CA LEU A 103 13.55 -6.71 -4.14
C LEU A 103 13.76 -5.29 -4.64
N GLU A 104 12.66 -4.62 -4.97
CA GLU A 104 12.66 -3.21 -5.35
C GLU A 104 12.28 -2.37 -4.11
N TYR A 105 13.16 -1.44 -3.73
CA TYR A 105 12.95 -0.51 -2.61
C TYR A 105 12.49 0.84 -3.15
N GLU A 106 11.38 0.83 -3.90
CA GLU A 106 10.82 2.02 -4.55
C GLU A 106 9.41 2.31 -4.06
N ILE A 107 9.11 3.59 -3.86
CA ILE A 107 7.77 4.11 -3.53
C ILE A 107 7.20 4.74 -4.80
N HIS A 108 5.99 4.32 -5.20
CA HIS A 108 5.31 4.81 -6.41
C HIS A 108 4.26 5.86 -6.04
N TYR A 109 4.39 7.06 -6.57
CA TYR A 109 3.51 8.19 -6.24
C TYR A 109 2.43 8.47 -7.29
N ASP A 110 2.40 7.70 -8.38
CA ASP A 110 1.59 8.04 -9.56
C ASP A 110 0.09 7.96 -9.34
N LEU A 111 -0.38 7.04 -8.50
CA LEU A 111 -1.79 6.92 -8.14
C LEU A 111 -2.21 7.81 -6.96
N LEU A 112 -1.27 8.13 -6.09
CA LEU A 112 -1.54 8.81 -4.83
C LEU A 112 -2.44 10.07 -4.96
N PRO A 113 -2.25 10.98 -5.97
CA PRO A 113 -3.09 12.17 -6.14
C PRO A 113 -4.55 11.87 -6.50
N TYR A 114 -4.82 10.70 -7.07
CA TYR A 114 -6.15 10.33 -7.59
C TYR A 114 -6.98 9.50 -6.62
N MET A 115 -6.36 8.96 -5.56
CA MET A 115 -7.03 8.04 -4.64
C MET A 115 -8.13 8.73 -3.82
N GLU A 116 -7.96 10.00 -3.45
CA GLU A 116 -8.99 10.75 -2.74
C GLU A 116 -10.23 10.95 -3.60
N ASP A 117 -10.07 11.43 -4.83
CA ASP A 117 -11.17 11.63 -5.77
C ASP A 117 -11.88 10.29 -6.07
N TRP A 118 -11.13 9.18 -6.15
CA TRP A 118 -11.70 7.85 -6.36
C TRP A 118 -12.51 7.39 -5.15
N VAL A 119 -11.96 7.47 -3.95
CA VAL A 119 -12.60 7.02 -2.71
C VAL A 119 -13.84 7.85 -2.38
N THR A 120 -13.82 9.14 -2.65
CA THR A 120 -14.96 10.05 -2.38
C THR A 120 -16.01 10.09 -3.49
N ALA A 121 -15.74 9.45 -4.63
CA ALA A 121 -16.72 9.41 -5.73
C ALA A 121 -18.00 8.66 -5.32
N ASP A 122 -19.15 9.29 -5.46
CA ASP A 122 -20.46 8.77 -5.06
C ASP A 122 -21.28 8.22 -6.23
N ASP A 123 -20.86 8.51 -7.46
CA ASP A 123 -21.56 8.09 -8.66
C ASP A 123 -20.60 7.65 -9.79
N GLU A 124 -21.19 7.04 -10.82
CA GLU A 124 -20.46 6.54 -12.00
C GLU A 124 -19.77 7.67 -12.79
N GLN A 125 -20.36 8.87 -12.81
CA GLN A 125 -19.79 10.00 -13.56
C GLN A 125 -18.51 10.51 -12.90
N GLN A 126 -18.48 10.57 -11.57
CA GLN A 126 -17.30 10.95 -10.81
C GLN A 126 -16.19 9.91 -10.97
N CYS A 127 -16.52 8.61 -10.86
CA CYS A 127 -15.57 7.53 -11.14
C CYS A 127 -15.00 7.62 -12.56
N SER A 128 -15.86 7.81 -13.58
CA SER A 128 -15.43 7.98 -14.97
C SER A 128 -14.55 9.21 -15.18
N ARG A 129 -14.75 10.27 -14.39
CA ARG A 129 -13.88 11.45 -14.42
C ARG A 129 -12.47 11.11 -13.94
N VAL A 130 -12.33 10.37 -12.83
CA VAL A 130 -11.02 9.94 -12.32
C VAL A 130 -10.30 9.07 -13.36
N LEU A 131 -10.99 8.12 -13.97
CA LEU A 131 -10.43 7.26 -15.02
C LEU A 131 -9.91 8.06 -16.22
N ARG A 132 -10.68 9.07 -16.68
CA ARG A 132 -10.21 9.96 -17.76
C ARG A 132 -9.01 10.81 -17.38
N LEU A 133 -8.91 11.26 -16.12
CA LEU A 133 -7.74 11.98 -15.64
C LEU A 133 -6.50 11.09 -15.60
N LEU A 134 -6.62 9.85 -15.09
CA LEU A 134 -5.55 8.87 -15.09
C LEU A 134 -5.03 8.56 -16.49
N GLU A 135 -5.93 8.35 -17.45
CA GLU A 135 -5.56 8.11 -18.85
C GLU A 135 -4.88 9.34 -19.47
N LYS A 136 -5.45 10.53 -19.28
CA LYS A 136 -4.93 11.78 -19.87
C LYS A 136 -3.58 12.20 -19.28
N ASP A 137 -3.45 12.14 -17.95
CA ASP A 137 -2.32 12.74 -17.26
C ASP A 137 -1.17 11.75 -17.07
N LYS A 138 -1.46 10.45 -17.04
CA LYS A 138 -0.51 9.37 -16.71
C LYS A 138 -0.45 8.25 -17.74
N THR A 139 -1.35 8.24 -18.71
CA THR A 139 -1.51 7.12 -19.65
C THR A 139 -1.84 5.80 -18.94
N ILE A 140 -2.50 5.88 -17.78
CA ILE A 140 -2.95 4.72 -17.00
C ILE A 140 -4.36 4.36 -17.47
N PHE A 141 -4.51 3.19 -18.07
CA PHE A 141 -5.79 2.69 -18.56
C PHE A 141 -6.57 1.97 -17.47
N VAL A 142 -7.89 1.84 -17.67
CA VAL A 142 -8.82 1.22 -16.71
C VAL A 142 -8.34 -0.13 -16.20
N GLY A 143 -7.84 -1.01 -17.08
CA GLY A 143 -7.38 -2.35 -16.68
C GLY A 143 -6.17 -2.33 -15.74
N GLU A 144 -5.26 -1.38 -15.91
CA GLU A 144 -4.10 -1.21 -15.03
C GLU A 144 -4.52 -0.62 -13.69
N PHE A 145 -5.43 0.36 -13.71
CA PHE A 145 -5.97 0.94 -12.49
C PHE A 145 -6.76 -0.09 -11.66
N VAL A 146 -7.60 -0.92 -12.31
CA VAL A 146 -8.31 -2.03 -11.63
C VAL A 146 -7.33 -3.01 -10.98
N LYS A 147 -6.24 -3.38 -11.67
CA LYS A 147 -5.20 -4.23 -11.07
C LYS A 147 -4.56 -3.59 -9.83
N ALA A 148 -4.32 -2.27 -9.88
CA ALA A 148 -3.80 -1.55 -8.74
C ALA A 148 -4.78 -1.54 -7.56
N LEU A 149 -6.07 -1.30 -7.80
CA LEU A 149 -7.10 -1.38 -6.76
C LEU A 149 -7.19 -2.77 -6.13
N LEU A 150 -7.12 -3.83 -6.95
CA LEU A 150 -7.08 -5.20 -6.45
C LEU A 150 -5.82 -5.48 -5.63
N LYS A 151 -4.67 -4.93 -6.01
CA LYS A 151 -3.45 -5.03 -5.20
C LYS A 151 -3.59 -4.31 -3.86
N ILE A 152 -4.17 -3.10 -3.83
CA ILE A 152 -4.48 -2.37 -2.59
C ILE A 152 -5.39 -3.22 -1.70
N GLN A 153 -6.42 -3.84 -2.27
CA GLN A 153 -7.31 -4.76 -1.54
C GLN A 153 -6.54 -5.95 -0.97
N THR A 154 -5.66 -6.59 -1.76
CA THR A 154 -4.89 -7.75 -1.30
C THR A 154 -3.97 -7.39 -0.14
N ILE A 155 -3.29 -6.24 -0.20
CA ILE A 155 -2.49 -5.71 0.93
C ILE A 155 -3.37 -5.53 2.17
N GLY A 156 -4.56 -4.95 2.02
CA GLY A 156 -5.54 -4.81 3.11
C GLY A 156 -5.91 -6.16 3.73
N LEU A 157 -6.23 -7.16 2.92
CA LEU A 157 -6.58 -8.52 3.38
C LEU A 157 -5.42 -9.25 4.07
N GLU A 158 -4.18 -9.06 3.62
CA GLU A 158 -3.01 -9.61 4.30
C GLU A 158 -2.81 -8.95 5.67
N LEU A 159 -2.96 -7.63 5.74
CA LEU A 159 -2.89 -6.90 7.00
C LEU A 159 -4.04 -7.21 7.95
N GLU A 160 -5.25 -7.53 7.45
CA GLU A 160 -6.36 -8.02 8.28
C GLU A 160 -5.97 -9.29 9.04
N LYS A 161 -5.39 -10.28 8.34
CA LYS A 161 -4.91 -11.53 8.98
C LYS A 161 -3.83 -11.25 10.02
N VAL A 162 -2.90 -10.35 9.69
CA VAL A 162 -1.86 -9.92 10.65
C VAL A 162 -2.50 -9.26 11.87
N ALA A 163 -3.47 -8.33 11.67
CA ALA A 163 -4.16 -7.65 12.76
C ALA A 163 -4.96 -8.61 13.64
N GLU A 164 -5.55 -9.66 13.06
CA GLU A 164 -6.20 -10.75 13.79
C GLU A 164 -5.18 -11.55 14.63
N ASP A 165 -4.05 -11.95 14.04
CA ASP A 165 -3.01 -12.74 14.71
C ASP A 165 -2.38 -12.00 15.91
N ILE A 166 -2.20 -10.67 15.78
CA ILE A 166 -1.67 -9.82 16.87
C ILE A 166 -2.76 -9.19 17.74
N ASN A 167 -4.04 -9.53 17.48
CA ASN A 167 -5.22 -9.04 18.19
C ASN A 167 -5.38 -7.51 18.19
N HIS A 168 -5.11 -6.87 17.05
CA HIS A 168 -5.16 -5.42 16.88
C HIS A 168 -6.50 -4.95 16.28
N ILE A 169 -7.53 -4.82 17.13
CA ILE A 169 -8.94 -4.65 16.72
C ILE A 169 -9.18 -3.34 15.95
N GLU A 170 -8.56 -2.23 16.35
CA GLU A 170 -8.78 -0.92 15.72
C GLU A 170 -8.19 -0.85 14.30
N LEU A 171 -7.04 -1.47 14.08
CA LEU A 171 -6.50 -1.65 12.73
C LEU A 171 -7.41 -2.51 11.87
N LEU A 172 -7.85 -3.65 12.41
CA LEU A 172 -8.74 -4.59 11.71
C LEU A 172 -10.03 -3.94 11.22
N LYS A 173 -10.68 -3.11 12.06
CA LYS A 173 -11.91 -2.39 11.67
C LYS A 173 -11.70 -1.51 10.44
N ARG A 174 -10.62 -0.71 10.42
CA ARG A 174 -10.33 0.22 9.33
C ARG A 174 -9.92 -0.51 8.05
N LEU A 175 -9.17 -1.60 8.15
CA LEU A 175 -8.79 -2.42 6.99
C LEU A 175 -10.02 -3.01 6.29
N ARG A 176 -11.02 -3.44 7.05
CA ARG A 176 -12.30 -3.99 6.52
C ARG A 176 -13.16 -2.98 5.76
N GLU A 177 -12.92 -1.69 5.91
CA GLU A 177 -13.60 -0.64 5.15
C GLU A 177 -13.00 -0.45 3.75
N ILE A 178 -11.75 -0.89 3.53
CA ILE A 178 -11.01 -0.65 2.28
C ILE A 178 -11.73 -1.22 1.05
N PRO A 179 -12.20 -2.49 1.04
CA PRO A 179 -12.88 -3.04 -0.14
C PRO A 179 -14.07 -2.21 -0.59
N ASP A 180 -14.94 -1.80 0.34
CA ASP A 180 -16.13 -1.00 0.03
C ASP A 180 -15.75 0.40 -0.49
N ALA A 181 -14.64 0.97 -0.01
CA ALA A 181 -14.17 2.27 -0.43
C ALA A 181 -13.59 2.29 -1.86
N ILE A 182 -12.96 1.19 -2.31
CA ILE A 182 -12.24 1.16 -3.60
C ILE A 182 -12.92 0.33 -4.69
N LEU A 183 -13.71 -0.71 -4.34
CA LEU A 183 -14.37 -1.58 -5.31
C LEU A 183 -15.71 -0.98 -5.78
N LYS A 184 -15.62 0.03 -6.63
CA LYS A 184 -16.79 0.75 -7.14
C LYS A 184 -17.00 0.47 -8.63
N TYR A 185 -18.22 0.50 -9.09
CA TYR A 185 -18.68 0.49 -10.50
C TYR A 185 -17.85 -0.37 -11.45
N VAL A 186 -16.73 0.17 -11.95
CA VAL A 186 -15.88 -0.48 -12.98
C VAL A 186 -15.27 -1.78 -12.50
N VAL A 187 -14.92 -1.88 -11.21
CA VAL A 187 -14.29 -3.08 -10.65
C VAL A 187 -15.31 -4.19 -10.47
N THR A 188 -16.59 -3.85 -10.25
CA THR A 188 -17.67 -4.82 -10.00
C THR A 188 -18.38 -5.25 -11.27
N THR A 189 -18.37 -4.45 -12.36
CA THR A 189 -19.16 -4.67 -13.57
C THR A 189 -18.34 -5.15 -14.76
N GLN A 190 -17.04 -4.94 -14.78
CA GLN A 190 -16.19 -5.43 -15.87
C GLN A 190 -15.58 -6.79 -15.53
N SER A 191 -15.95 -7.78 -16.32
CA SER A 191 -15.21 -9.05 -16.35
C SER A 191 -13.77 -8.77 -16.78
N LEU A 192 -12.80 -9.21 -15.98
CA LEU A 192 -11.37 -9.12 -16.32
C LEU A 192 -10.98 -10.04 -17.51
N TYR A 193 -11.97 -10.68 -18.12
CA TYR A 193 -11.82 -11.55 -19.28
C TYR A 193 -12.57 -10.95 -20.48
N ILE A 194 -12.00 -9.93 -21.07
CA ILE A 194 -12.25 -9.54 -22.46
C ILE A 194 -10.90 -9.50 -23.18
#